data_0aae27d6237d97194ab34346bce2df0d
#
_entry.id   0aae27d6237d97194ab34346bce2df0d
#
_cell.length_a   1.000
_cell.length_b   1.000
_cell.length_c   1.000
_cell.angle_alpha   90.00
_cell.angle_beta   90.00
_cell.angle_gamma   90.00
#
_symmetry.space_group_name_H-M   'P 1'
#
loop_
_entity.id
_entity.type
_entity.pdbx_description
1 polymer ?
#
loop_
_entity_poly.entity_id
_entity_poly.type
_entity_poly.pdbx_seq_one_letter_code
_entity_poly.pdbx_strand_id
1 'polypeptide(L)'
;MSFLAKQDPNVKAVIDQELMRQRDKLEMIASENIVSQAVMEAQGSVLTNKYAEGYPGKRYYGGCEHVDVVETLAIERAKRLFGAEHANVQPHSGSQANFAVYFAMLKPGDTIVGMNLSHGGHLTHGSPVNVSGTYFNVVPYGVNAETQQIDYDEFRKIVLEAKPKLIIAGGSAYSRQIDFKKMADVAHEVGAIFMVDMAHFAGLVAAGLHPNPVEYADIVTTTTHKTLRGPRGGMILCKEEYAKAIDKAVFPGIQGGPLMHVIAAKAVALGEALQPEFKEYAEQVIKNAKVLAAELMAKGLTIVSGGTDTHVMLVDVRNTGLTGKEAEHLLDEIGITANKNTIPFDPASPFVTSGVRLGTPALTTRGLKEDDMKEIADIIATVLQNPEDTAKHQDAAKHQDAAKRVAALCEKYPLYPNL
;
A
#
# COMPACT_ATOMS: atom_id res chain seq x y z
N MET A 1 3.58 33.86 -11.54
CA MET A 1 2.28 33.42 -10.97
C MET A 1 1.77 32.26 -11.82
N SER A 2 1.46 31.10 -11.23
CA SER A 2 1.00 29.93 -11.98
C SER A 2 -0.37 30.17 -12.65
N PHE A 3 -0.69 29.43 -13.73
CA PHE A 3 -2.01 29.51 -14.35
C PHE A 3 -3.13 29.17 -13.36
N LEU A 4 -2.91 28.16 -12.50
CA LEU A 4 -3.88 27.78 -11.48
C LEU A 4 -4.17 28.92 -10.51
N ALA A 5 -3.14 29.62 -10.04
CA ALA A 5 -3.34 30.75 -9.12
C ALA A 5 -4.14 31.92 -9.73
N LYS A 6 -4.13 32.03 -11.08
CA LYS A 6 -4.95 33.04 -11.78
C LYS A 6 -6.37 32.56 -12.01
N GLN A 7 -6.55 31.26 -12.32
CA GLN A 7 -7.84 30.70 -12.71
C GLN A 7 -8.68 30.31 -11.50
N ASP A 8 -8.06 29.68 -10.51
CA ASP A 8 -8.72 29.22 -9.28
C ASP A 8 -7.77 29.35 -8.07
N PRO A 9 -7.74 30.54 -7.45
CA PRO A 9 -6.90 30.81 -6.28
C PRO A 9 -7.26 29.94 -5.07
N ASN A 10 -8.52 29.50 -4.94
CA ASN A 10 -8.97 28.67 -3.81
C ASN A 10 -8.37 27.27 -3.90
N VAL A 11 -8.43 26.63 -5.07
CA VAL A 11 -7.79 25.32 -5.29
C VAL A 11 -6.28 25.43 -5.11
N LYS A 12 -5.66 26.51 -5.62
CA LYS A 12 -4.21 26.73 -5.43
C LYS A 12 -3.84 26.84 -3.96
N ALA A 13 -4.62 27.60 -3.17
CA ALA A 13 -4.37 27.74 -1.75
C ALA A 13 -4.46 26.41 -0.98
N VAL A 14 -5.42 25.55 -1.31
CA VAL A 14 -5.55 24.21 -0.68
C VAL A 14 -4.37 23.30 -1.04
N ILE A 15 -3.90 23.35 -2.30
CA ILE A 15 -2.70 22.59 -2.73
C ILE A 15 -1.46 23.08 -1.97
N ASP A 16 -1.32 24.38 -1.78
CA ASP A 16 -0.20 24.93 -1.00
C ASP A 16 -0.26 24.53 0.47
N GLN A 17 -1.46 24.54 1.08
CA GLN A 17 -1.66 24.06 2.44
C GLN A 17 -1.31 22.57 2.59
N GLU A 18 -1.69 21.72 1.62
CA GLU A 18 -1.32 20.30 1.64
C GLU A 18 0.19 20.10 1.48
N LEU A 19 0.85 20.89 0.62
CA LEU A 19 2.31 20.86 0.50
C LEU A 19 2.98 21.24 1.84
N MET A 20 2.48 22.26 2.54
CA MET A 20 2.99 22.64 3.87
C MET A 20 2.74 21.53 4.88
N ARG A 21 1.54 20.92 4.92
CA ARG A 21 1.26 19.77 5.78
C ARG A 21 2.27 18.63 5.56
N GLN A 22 2.54 18.28 4.31
CA GLN A 22 3.51 17.23 3.99
C GLN A 22 4.94 17.60 4.40
N ARG A 23 5.30 18.87 4.31
CA ARG A 23 6.62 19.39 4.75
C ARG A 23 6.79 19.36 6.26
N ASP A 24 5.75 19.76 6.99
CA ASP A 24 5.79 20.05 8.41
C ASP A 24 5.47 18.82 9.29
N LYS A 25 4.97 17.73 8.68
CA LYS A 25 4.64 16.49 9.39
C LYS A 25 5.50 15.32 8.92
N LEU A 26 5.69 14.33 9.80
CA LEU A 26 6.29 13.04 9.47
C LEU A 26 5.19 12.09 9.02
N GLU A 27 5.21 11.70 7.73
CA GLU A 27 4.24 10.77 7.14
C GLU A 27 4.63 9.33 7.47
N MET A 28 3.83 8.68 8.31
CA MET A 28 4.05 7.29 8.74
C MET A 28 2.88 6.36 8.37
N ILE A 29 1.92 6.82 7.58
CA ILE A 29 0.91 5.93 6.98
C ILE A 29 1.62 4.97 6.04
N ALA A 30 1.57 3.66 6.35
CA ALA A 30 2.32 2.61 5.64
C ALA A 30 1.98 2.48 4.15
N SER A 31 0.81 2.98 3.74
CA SER A 31 0.32 2.99 2.36
C SER A 31 0.58 4.29 1.60
N GLU A 32 1.32 5.24 2.18
CA GLU A 32 1.68 6.50 1.54
C GLU A 32 3.16 6.57 1.22
N ASN A 33 3.49 7.38 0.22
CA ASN A 33 4.85 7.65 -0.20
C ASN A 33 4.92 9.01 -0.90
N ILE A 34 6.12 9.47 -1.16
CA ILE A 34 6.42 10.74 -1.83
C ILE A 34 6.94 10.43 -3.24
N VAL A 35 6.22 10.87 -4.25
CA VAL A 35 6.64 10.65 -5.65
C VAL A 35 7.71 11.64 -6.10
N SER A 36 8.45 11.32 -7.16
CA SER A 36 9.38 12.25 -7.79
C SER A 36 8.65 13.40 -8.52
N GLN A 37 9.35 14.51 -8.75
CA GLN A 37 8.81 15.60 -9.57
C GLN A 37 8.50 15.12 -11.00
N ALA A 38 9.30 14.19 -11.56
CA ALA A 38 9.07 13.64 -12.88
C ALA A 38 7.74 12.86 -12.98
N VAL A 39 7.36 12.14 -11.92
CA VAL A 39 6.05 11.48 -11.83
C VAL A 39 4.91 12.52 -11.81
N MET A 40 5.06 13.61 -11.05
CA MET A 40 4.06 14.68 -11.00
C MET A 40 3.93 15.42 -12.34
N GLU A 41 5.06 15.71 -13.02
CA GLU A 41 5.07 16.35 -14.35
C GLU A 41 4.37 15.48 -15.40
N ALA A 42 4.67 14.17 -15.42
CA ALA A 42 4.00 13.24 -16.33
C ALA A 42 2.48 13.20 -16.10
N GLN A 43 2.05 13.20 -14.82
CA GLN A 43 0.64 13.19 -14.47
C GLN A 43 -0.08 14.50 -14.81
N GLY A 44 0.59 15.63 -14.70
CA GLY A 44 0.08 16.95 -15.08
C GLY A 44 0.19 17.29 -16.56
N SER A 45 0.49 16.31 -17.43
CA SER A 45 0.76 16.53 -18.85
C SER A 45 -0.51 16.62 -19.70
N VAL A 46 -0.32 17.04 -20.98
CA VAL A 46 -1.40 17.12 -21.99
C VAL A 46 -2.04 15.77 -22.31
N LEU A 47 -1.47 14.66 -21.87
CA LEU A 47 -2.04 13.32 -22.05
C LEU A 47 -3.40 13.16 -21.34
N THR A 48 -3.72 14.04 -20.39
CA THR A 48 -5.07 14.10 -19.77
C THR A 48 -6.18 14.36 -20.79
N ASN A 49 -5.87 14.97 -21.92
CA ASN A 49 -6.85 15.31 -22.97
C ASN A 49 -7.20 14.12 -23.88
N LYS A 50 -6.42 13.02 -23.86
CA LYS A 50 -6.52 11.96 -24.86
C LYS A 50 -7.44 10.82 -24.44
N TYR A 51 -8.45 10.56 -25.23
CA TYR A 51 -9.34 9.40 -25.13
C TYR A 51 -8.75 8.22 -25.90
N ALA A 52 -8.50 7.07 -25.23
CA ALA A 52 -7.74 5.96 -25.82
C ALA A 52 -8.31 4.58 -25.45
N GLU A 53 -9.63 4.39 -25.58
CA GLU A 53 -10.28 3.08 -25.36
C GLU A 53 -9.65 1.99 -26.24
N GLY A 54 -9.48 0.82 -25.67
CA GLY A 54 -8.74 -0.29 -26.26
C GLY A 54 -7.32 -0.39 -25.71
N TYR A 55 -6.44 -0.98 -26.50
CA TYR A 55 -5.05 -1.27 -26.12
C TYR A 55 -4.07 -0.78 -27.22
N PRO A 56 -2.77 -0.67 -26.97
CA PRO A 56 -1.80 -0.26 -27.97
C PRO A 56 -1.95 -1.02 -29.29
N GLY A 57 -2.02 -0.28 -30.40
CA GLY A 57 -2.25 -0.83 -31.75
C GLY A 57 -3.67 -1.33 -32.04
N LYS A 58 -4.57 -1.30 -31.06
CA LYS A 58 -5.97 -1.76 -31.17
C LYS A 58 -6.92 -0.80 -30.45
N ARG A 59 -6.82 0.49 -30.77
CA ARG A 59 -7.67 1.55 -30.21
C ARG A 59 -8.98 1.70 -30.96
N TYR A 60 -9.99 2.15 -30.25
CA TYR A 60 -11.28 2.54 -30.87
C TYR A 60 -11.28 3.99 -31.39
N TYR A 61 -10.24 4.77 -31.09
CA TYR A 61 -10.12 6.18 -31.47
C TYR A 61 -8.82 6.43 -32.26
N GLY A 62 -8.85 7.41 -33.15
CA GLY A 62 -7.67 7.91 -33.86
C GLY A 62 -6.76 8.77 -32.97
N GLY A 63 -5.56 9.08 -33.43
CA GLY A 63 -4.59 9.96 -32.76
C GLY A 63 -3.94 9.33 -31.53
N CYS A 64 -3.79 8.01 -31.51
CA CYS A 64 -3.26 7.26 -30.37
C CYS A 64 -1.78 6.87 -30.53
N GLU A 65 -1.11 7.27 -31.60
CA GLU A 65 0.26 6.90 -31.93
C GLU A 65 1.25 7.18 -30.78
N HIS A 66 1.09 8.27 -30.04
CA HIS A 66 1.99 8.65 -28.96
C HIS A 66 1.58 7.99 -27.63
N VAL A 67 0.29 7.89 -27.32
CA VAL A 67 -0.17 7.22 -26.10
C VAL A 67 0.05 5.71 -26.16
N ASP A 68 0.06 5.11 -27.35
CA ASP A 68 0.44 3.71 -27.54
C ASP A 68 1.89 3.46 -27.09
N VAL A 69 2.80 4.38 -27.43
CA VAL A 69 4.20 4.30 -26.99
C VAL A 69 4.29 4.37 -25.45
N VAL A 70 3.56 5.32 -24.85
CA VAL A 70 3.56 5.50 -23.39
C VAL A 70 3.03 4.26 -22.65
N GLU A 71 1.90 3.70 -23.10
CA GLU A 71 1.33 2.52 -22.49
C GLU A 71 2.21 1.29 -22.69
N THR A 72 2.78 1.12 -23.88
CA THR A 72 3.74 0.05 -24.17
C THR A 72 4.97 0.14 -23.27
N LEU A 73 5.53 1.34 -23.06
CA LEU A 73 6.64 1.54 -22.11
C LEU A 73 6.26 1.11 -20.68
N ALA A 74 5.07 1.47 -20.22
CA ALA A 74 4.60 1.06 -18.90
C ALA A 74 4.47 -0.47 -18.78
N ILE A 75 3.87 -1.12 -19.80
CA ILE A 75 3.70 -2.58 -19.87
C ILE A 75 5.06 -3.29 -19.84
N GLU A 76 5.98 -2.90 -20.73
CA GLU A 76 7.29 -3.56 -20.85
C GLU A 76 8.15 -3.36 -19.59
N ARG A 77 8.10 -2.16 -18.97
CA ARG A 77 8.77 -1.90 -17.70
C ARG A 77 8.20 -2.73 -16.56
N ALA A 78 6.88 -2.87 -16.48
CA ALA A 78 6.22 -3.72 -15.49
C ALA A 78 6.61 -5.20 -15.65
N LYS A 79 6.53 -5.72 -16.88
CA LYS A 79 6.95 -7.10 -17.19
C LYS A 79 8.40 -7.35 -16.80
N ARG A 80 9.31 -6.44 -17.18
CA ARG A 80 10.73 -6.55 -16.87
C ARG A 80 11.00 -6.48 -15.36
N LEU A 81 10.31 -5.58 -14.65
CA LEU A 81 10.53 -5.32 -13.22
C LEU A 81 10.14 -6.51 -12.36
N PHE A 82 9.04 -7.18 -12.70
CA PHE A 82 8.47 -8.27 -11.91
C PHE A 82 8.66 -9.66 -12.52
N GLY A 83 9.19 -9.76 -13.73
CA GLY A 83 9.34 -11.04 -14.44
C GLY A 83 8.00 -11.63 -14.91
N ALA A 84 7.00 -10.79 -15.19
CA ALA A 84 5.67 -11.23 -15.58
C ALA A 84 5.58 -11.50 -17.10
N GLU A 85 4.74 -12.47 -17.48
CA GLU A 85 4.48 -12.78 -18.89
C GLU A 85 3.58 -11.73 -19.54
N HIS A 86 2.57 -11.23 -18.78
CA HIS A 86 1.64 -10.20 -19.21
C HIS A 86 1.43 -9.13 -18.13
N ALA A 87 1.18 -7.89 -18.56
CA ALA A 87 0.85 -6.78 -17.68
C ALA A 87 -0.27 -5.91 -18.28
N ASN A 88 -1.27 -5.58 -17.43
CA ASN A 88 -2.29 -4.58 -17.75
C ASN A 88 -2.09 -3.38 -16.80
N VAL A 89 -1.79 -2.22 -17.37
CA VAL A 89 -1.47 -0.99 -16.61
C VAL A 89 -2.64 -0.01 -16.56
N GLN A 90 -3.81 -0.37 -17.11
CA GLN A 90 -4.98 0.49 -17.19
C GLN A 90 -5.83 0.59 -15.91
N PRO A 91 -5.81 -0.35 -14.92
CA PRO A 91 -6.62 -0.19 -13.71
C PRO A 91 -6.39 1.16 -13.02
N HIS A 92 -7.50 1.87 -12.73
CA HIS A 92 -7.45 3.20 -12.10
C HIS A 92 -7.03 3.13 -10.64
N SER A 93 -7.24 1.99 -9.98
CA SER A 93 -6.88 1.75 -8.58
C SER A 93 -6.60 0.26 -8.33
N GLY A 94 -6.00 -0.05 -7.17
CA GLY A 94 -5.86 -1.44 -6.72
C GLY A 94 -7.19 -2.16 -6.55
N SER A 95 -8.22 -1.46 -6.05
CA SER A 95 -9.57 -2.03 -5.91
C SER A 95 -10.17 -2.42 -7.26
N GLN A 96 -9.98 -1.58 -8.29
CA GLN A 96 -10.44 -1.90 -9.65
C GLN A 96 -9.61 -3.02 -10.28
N ALA A 97 -8.30 -3.09 -10.01
CA ALA A 97 -7.47 -4.21 -10.42
C ALA A 97 -7.98 -5.53 -9.83
N ASN A 98 -8.25 -5.57 -8.52
CA ASN A 98 -8.82 -6.76 -7.87
C ASN A 98 -10.20 -7.10 -8.44
N PHE A 99 -11.06 -6.10 -8.64
CA PHE A 99 -12.39 -6.35 -9.17
C PHE A 99 -12.35 -6.83 -10.64
N ALA A 100 -11.40 -6.36 -11.45
CA ALA A 100 -11.19 -6.88 -12.80
C ALA A 100 -10.83 -8.37 -12.79
N VAL A 101 -10.00 -8.81 -11.87
CA VAL A 101 -9.67 -10.23 -11.70
C VAL A 101 -10.91 -11.03 -11.33
N TYR A 102 -11.70 -10.55 -10.36
CA TYR A 102 -12.94 -11.22 -9.97
C TYR A 102 -13.94 -11.29 -11.12
N PHE A 103 -14.12 -10.20 -11.85
CA PHE A 103 -15.00 -10.14 -13.00
C PHE A 103 -14.57 -11.09 -14.12
N ALA A 104 -13.26 -11.25 -14.33
CA ALA A 104 -12.71 -12.17 -15.32
C ALA A 104 -12.87 -13.65 -14.95
N MET A 105 -12.67 -13.99 -13.65
CA MET A 105 -12.45 -15.37 -13.20
C MET A 105 -13.65 -15.97 -12.46
N LEU A 106 -14.57 -15.15 -11.95
CA LEU A 106 -15.62 -15.56 -11.04
C LEU A 106 -17.02 -15.18 -11.55
N LYS A 107 -18.01 -15.82 -10.96
CA LYS A 107 -19.43 -15.44 -11.07
C LYS A 107 -19.96 -15.10 -9.67
N PRO A 108 -20.99 -14.25 -9.56
CA PRO A 108 -21.66 -14.03 -8.28
C PRO A 108 -22.04 -15.34 -7.61
N GLY A 109 -21.76 -15.45 -6.30
CA GLY A 109 -21.98 -16.67 -5.52
C GLY A 109 -20.83 -17.69 -5.53
N ASP A 110 -19.79 -17.50 -6.34
CA ASP A 110 -18.60 -18.33 -6.26
C ASP A 110 -17.88 -18.15 -4.91
N THR A 111 -17.26 -19.22 -4.42
CA THR A 111 -16.52 -19.18 -3.15
C THR A 111 -15.10 -18.65 -3.38
N ILE A 112 -14.68 -17.68 -2.54
CA ILE A 112 -13.33 -17.16 -2.46
C ILE A 112 -12.76 -17.34 -1.05
N VAL A 113 -11.45 -17.52 -0.94
CA VAL A 113 -10.72 -17.51 0.33
C VAL A 113 -9.80 -16.30 0.34
N GLY A 114 -9.90 -15.46 1.37
CA GLY A 114 -9.09 -14.25 1.53
C GLY A 114 -8.69 -14.02 2.99
N MET A 115 -7.67 -13.19 3.21
CA MET A 115 -7.24 -12.87 4.56
C MET A 115 -8.30 -12.02 5.27
N ASN A 116 -8.63 -12.40 6.51
CA ASN A 116 -9.54 -11.66 7.37
C ASN A 116 -9.08 -10.20 7.52
N LEU A 117 -10.02 -9.26 7.33
CA LEU A 117 -9.74 -7.82 7.43
C LEU A 117 -9.12 -7.43 8.79
N SER A 118 -9.65 -7.99 9.88
CA SER A 118 -9.16 -7.73 11.24
C SER A 118 -7.79 -8.35 11.53
N HIS A 119 -7.34 -9.29 10.70
CA HIS A 119 -6.02 -9.93 10.81
C HIS A 119 -4.99 -9.36 9.82
N GLY A 120 -5.33 -8.25 9.16
CA GLY A 120 -4.42 -7.55 8.26
C GLY A 120 -4.79 -7.64 6.77
N GLY A 121 -5.91 -8.26 6.40
CA GLY A 121 -6.41 -8.29 5.04
C GLY A 121 -6.78 -6.92 4.48
N HIS A 122 -7.23 -6.88 3.23
CA HIS A 122 -7.72 -5.67 2.59
C HIS A 122 -9.25 -5.74 2.39
N LEU A 123 -9.93 -4.59 2.33
CA LEU A 123 -11.38 -4.51 2.09
C LEU A 123 -11.82 -5.33 0.87
N THR A 124 -11.05 -5.29 -0.21
CA THR A 124 -11.35 -5.99 -1.46
C THR A 124 -11.08 -7.50 -1.42
N HIS A 125 -10.62 -8.04 -0.29
CA HIS A 125 -10.37 -9.48 -0.12
C HIS A 125 -11.57 -10.20 0.53
N GLY A 126 -12.78 -9.66 0.38
CA GLY A 126 -14.01 -10.30 0.85
C GLY A 126 -14.67 -9.63 2.06
N SER A 127 -14.32 -8.38 2.39
CA SER A 127 -15.02 -7.66 3.45
C SER A 127 -16.52 -7.51 3.13
N PRO A 128 -17.43 -7.75 4.09
CA PRO A 128 -18.88 -7.66 3.87
C PRO A 128 -19.37 -6.30 3.35
N VAL A 129 -18.63 -5.23 3.64
CA VAL A 129 -18.95 -3.86 3.20
C VAL A 129 -18.41 -3.54 1.80
N ASN A 130 -17.69 -4.46 1.19
CA ASN A 130 -17.09 -4.31 -0.14
C ASN A 130 -17.82 -5.19 -1.16
N VAL A 131 -17.76 -4.80 -2.43
CA VAL A 131 -18.30 -5.59 -3.56
C VAL A 131 -17.87 -7.05 -3.49
N SER A 132 -16.63 -7.34 -3.11
CA SER A 132 -16.12 -8.71 -2.98
C SER A 132 -16.90 -9.53 -1.95
N GLY A 133 -17.26 -8.95 -0.81
CA GLY A 133 -18.08 -9.61 0.22
C GLY A 133 -19.57 -9.64 -0.11
N THR A 134 -20.03 -8.76 -1.03
CA THR A 134 -21.43 -8.73 -1.46
C THR A 134 -21.72 -9.74 -2.56
N TYR A 135 -20.80 -9.94 -3.50
CA TYR A 135 -21.02 -10.80 -4.66
C TYR A 135 -20.56 -12.24 -4.46
N PHE A 136 -19.61 -12.49 -3.56
CA PHE A 136 -18.98 -13.80 -3.42
C PHE A 136 -19.27 -14.43 -2.05
N ASN A 137 -19.22 -15.77 -2.01
CA ASN A 137 -19.22 -16.51 -0.76
C ASN A 137 -17.79 -16.50 -0.19
N VAL A 138 -17.58 -15.75 0.88
CA VAL A 138 -16.25 -15.50 1.44
C VAL A 138 -15.97 -16.40 2.62
N VAL A 139 -14.87 -17.14 2.55
CA VAL A 139 -14.32 -17.90 3.67
C VAL A 139 -12.98 -17.28 4.07
N PRO A 140 -12.88 -16.63 5.24
CA PRO A 140 -11.65 -15.96 5.65
C PRO A 140 -10.64 -16.94 6.23
N TYR A 141 -9.34 -16.72 5.94
CA TYR A 141 -8.26 -17.25 6.76
C TYR A 141 -7.64 -16.15 7.62
N GLY A 142 -6.95 -16.53 8.68
CA GLY A 142 -6.41 -15.60 9.64
C GLY A 142 -4.97 -15.91 10.05
N VAL A 143 -4.60 -15.36 11.21
CA VAL A 143 -3.33 -15.61 11.86
C VAL A 143 -3.53 -16.45 13.11
N ASN A 144 -2.50 -17.16 13.53
CA ASN A 144 -2.47 -17.88 14.80
C ASN A 144 -2.54 -16.89 15.98
N ALA A 145 -3.28 -17.24 17.02
CA ALA A 145 -3.52 -16.34 18.16
C ALA A 145 -2.26 -16.03 18.98
N GLU A 146 -1.34 -16.97 19.09
CA GLU A 146 -0.11 -16.83 19.88
C GLU A 146 0.99 -16.09 19.09
N THR A 147 1.23 -16.53 17.85
CA THR A 147 2.32 -15.97 17.02
C THR A 147 1.92 -14.74 16.23
N GLN A 148 0.61 -14.54 16.04
CA GLN A 148 0.03 -13.51 15.18
C GLN A 148 0.58 -13.55 13.73
N GLN A 149 0.98 -14.73 13.28
CA GLN A 149 1.45 -15.02 11.93
C GLN A 149 0.50 -16.00 11.25
N ILE A 150 0.52 -16.01 9.90
CA ILE A 150 -0.31 -16.93 9.11
C ILE A 150 0.03 -18.38 9.50
N ASP A 151 -1.01 -19.12 9.89
CA ASP A 151 -0.93 -20.55 10.13
C ASP A 151 -1.24 -21.28 8.80
N TYR A 152 -0.20 -21.81 8.16
CA TYR A 152 -0.35 -22.45 6.85
C TYR A 152 -1.05 -23.81 6.92
N ASP A 153 -1.04 -24.48 8.07
CA ASP A 153 -1.76 -25.75 8.25
C ASP A 153 -3.26 -25.49 8.40
N GLU A 154 -3.63 -24.50 9.20
CA GLU A 154 -5.03 -24.07 9.30
C GLU A 154 -5.53 -23.46 7.97
N PHE A 155 -4.70 -22.68 7.27
CA PHE A 155 -5.00 -22.18 5.93
C PHE A 155 -5.32 -23.35 4.97
N ARG A 156 -4.49 -24.40 4.94
CA ARG A 156 -4.71 -25.57 4.10
C ARG A 156 -6.03 -26.26 4.43
N LYS A 157 -6.32 -26.46 5.70
CA LYS A 157 -7.59 -27.05 6.16
C LYS A 157 -8.79 -26.25 5.67
N ILE A 158 -8.78 -24.92 5.87
CA ILE A 158 -9.84 -24.01 5.40
C ILE A 158 -10.05 -24.17 3.88
N VAL A 159 -8.98 -24.19 3.10
CA VAL A 159 -9.06 -24.30 1.64
C VAL A 159 -9.63 -25.65 1.19
N LEU A 160 -9.20 -26.74 1.81
CA LEU A 160 -9.70 -28.10 1.49
C LEU A 160 -11.20 -28.26 1.80
N GLU A 161 -11.66 -27.63 2.88
CA GLU A 161 -13.10 -27.62 3.26
C GLU A 161 -13.93 -26.71 2.35
N ALA A 162 -13.43 -25.49 2.09
CA ALA A 162 -14.17 -24.47 1.33
C ALA A 162 -14.18 -24.75 -0.18
N LYS A 163 -13.18 -25.41 -0.72
CA LYS A 163 -13.00 -25.66 -2.17
C LYS A 163 -13.27 -24.43 -3.02
N PRO A 164 -12.56 -23.32 -2.77
CA PRO A 164 -12.82 -22.06 -3.42
C PRO A 164 -12.45 -22.11 -4.91
N LYS A 165 -13.01 -21.20 -5.70
CA LYS A 165 -12.56 -20.97 -7.08
C LYS A 165 -11.33 -20.07 -7.17
N LEU A 166 -11.16 -19.17 -6.17
CA LEU A 166 -10.06 -18.25 -6.12
C LEU A 166 -9.60 -18.05 -4.69
N ILE A 167 -8.29 -18.00 -4.50
CA ILE A 167 -7.63 -17.70 -3.23
C ILE A 167 -6.85 -16.42 -3.39
N ILE A 168 -6.97 -15.52 -2.40
CA ILE A 168 -6.29 -14.22 -2.39
C ILE A 168 -5.30 -14.19 -1.23
N ALA A 169 -4.02 -14.04 -1.54
CA ALA A 169 -2.98 -13.72 -0.57
C ALA A 169 -2.61 -12.23 -0.65
N GLY A 170 -2.07 -11.71 0.45
CA GLY A 170 -1.68 -10.32 0.58
C GLY A 170 -2.36 -9.64 1.77
N GLY A 171 -1.82 -8.53 2.21
CA GLY A 171 -2.36 -7.83 3.39
C GLY A 171 -1.95 -6.37 3.45
N SER A 172 -2.78 -5.58 4.13
CA SER A 172 -2.59 -4.15 4.36
C SER A 172 -1.90 -3.83 5.69
N ALA A 173 -1.99 -4.74 6.65
CA ALA A 173 -1.44 -4.60 8.00
C ALA A 173 -0.75 -5.87 8.49
N TYR A 174 -0.31 -6.73 7.60
CA TYR A 174 0.48 -7.91 7.90
C TYR A 174 1.97 -7.60 7.70
N SER A 175 2.76 -7.69 8.75
CA SER A 175 4.15 -7.21 8.76
C SER A 175 5.19 -8.28 8.46
N ARG A 176 4.80 -9.55 8.33
CA ARG A 176 5.72 -10.67 8.04
C ARG A 176 5.70 -11.05 6.57
N GLN A 177 6.73 -11.75 6.11
CA GLN A 177 6.74 -12.33 4.78
C GLN A 177 5.67 -13.41 4.66
N ILE A 178 5.12 -13.55 3.44
CA ILE A 178 4.13 -14.57 3.10
C ILE A 178 4.83 -15.64 2.24
N ASP A 179 4.62 -16.90 2.59
CA ASP A 179 5.12 -18.04 1.80
C ASP A 179 4.13 -18.32 0.64
N PHE A 180 4.34 -17.60 -0.46
CA PHE A 180 3.49 -17.73 -1.65
C PHE A 180 3.55 -19.13 -2.27
N LYS A 181 4.70 -19.80 -2.15
CA LYS A 181 4.82 -21.17 -2.68
C LYS A 181 3.88 -22.13 -1.96
N LYS A 182 3.89 -22.13 -0.62
CA LYS A 182 2.97 -22.97 0.16
C LYS A 182 1.51 -22.67 -0.15
N MET A 183 1.15 -21.40 -0.28
CA MET A 183 -0.22 -21.03 -0.59
C MET A 183 -0.63 -21.42 -2.00
N ALA A 184 0.26 -21.27 -2.99
CA ALA A 184 0.04 -21.73 -4.37
C ALA A 184 -0.14 -23.24 -4.46
N ASP A 185 0.72 -24.01 -3.78
CA ASP A 185 0.64 -25.48 -3.77
C ASP A 185 -0.75 -25.93 -3.27
N VAL A 186 -1.25 -25.30 -2.20
CA VAL A 186 -2.59 -25.60 -1.66
C VAL A 186 -3.72 -25.14 -2.61
N ALA A 187 -3.58 -23.97 -3.23
CA ALA A 187 -4.57 -23.47 -4.18
C ALA A 187 -4.72 -24.39 -5.39
N HIS A 188 -3.60 -24.79 -5.96
CA HIS A 188 -3.58 -25.67 -7.13
C HIS A 188 -4.01 -27.11 -6.79
N GLU A 189 -3.79 -27.59 -5.56
CA GLU A 189 -4.30 -28.89 -5.08
C GLU A 189 -5.83 -29.01 -5.21
N VAL A 190 -6.54 -27.91 -5.00
CA VAL A 190 -8.02 -27.86 -5.12
C VAL A 190 -8.51 -27.31 -6.46
N GLY A 191 -7.61 -26.99 -7.38
CA GLY A 191 -7.94 -26.39 -8.69
C GLY A 191 -8.40 -24.95 -8.62
N ALA A 192 -8.06 -24.21 -7.56
CA ALA A 192 -8.37 -22.82 -7.40
C ALA A 192 -7.33 -21.94 -8.11
N ILE A 193 -7.77 -20.77 -8.62
CA ILE A 193 -6.87 -19.72 -9.08
C ILE A 193 -6.18 -19.09 -7.86
N PHE A 194 -4.86 -18.98 -7.91
CA PHE A 194 -4.09 -18.30 -6.88
C PHE A 194 -3.77 -16.87 -7.30
N MET A 195 -4.36 -15.92 -6.59
CA MET A 195 -4.17 -14.49 -6.77
C MET A 195 -3.37 -13.90 -5.60
N VAL A 196 -2.42 -13.04 -5.90
CA VAL A 196 -1.70 -12.26 -4.86
C VAL A 196 -1.91 -10.77 -5.10
N ASP A 197 -2.39 -10.08 -4.08
CA ASP A 197 -2.38 -8.61 -4.02
C ASP A 197 -1.12 -8.17 -3.29
N MET A 198 -0.11 -7.73 -4.07
CA MET A 198 1.17 -7.29 -3.53
C MET A 198 1.23 -5.77 -3.29
N ALA A 199 0.11 -5.07 -3.30
CA ALA A 199 0.05 -3.62 -3.28
C ALA A 199 0.94 -2.98 -2.20
N HIS A 200 0.96 -3.52 -0.99
CA HIS A 200 1.76 -2.96 0.10
C HIS A 200 3.26 -3.14 -0.10
N PHE A 201 3.69 -4.28 -0.59
CA PHE A 201 5.10 -4.65 -0.67
C PHE A 201 5.66 -4.71 -2.09
N ALA A 202 4.94 -4.22 -3.10
CA ALA A 202 5.35 -4.27 -4.51
C ALA A 202 6.72 -3.62 -4.77
N GLY A 203 7.05 -2.53 -4.07
CA GLY A 203 8.37 -1.92 -4.17
C GLY A 203 9.50 -2.80 -3.62
N LEU A 204 9.22 -3.58 -2.57
CA LEU A 204 10.18 -4.53 -2.01
C LEU A 204 10.37 -5.74 -2.94
N VAL A 205 9.30 -6.20 -3.60
CA VAL A 205 9.37 -7.23 -4.65
C VAL A 205 10.20 -6.74 -5.83
N ALA A 206 9.92 -5.53 -6.31
CA ALA A 206 10.65 -4.89 -7.41
C ALA A 206 12.16 -4.79 -7.14
N ALA A 207 12.54 -4.56 -5.89
CA ALA A 207 13.93 -4.50 -5.45
C ALA A 207 14.59 -5.86 -5.17
N GLY A 208 13.83 -6.97 -5.27
CA GLY A 208 14.31 -8.32 -4.94
C GLY A 208 14.51 -8.56 -3.44
N LEU A 209 13.81 -7.82 -2.59
CA LEU A 209 13.92 -7.86 -1.11
C LEU A 209 12.72 -8.52 -0.42
N HIS A 210 11.76 -9.01 -1.20
CA HIS A 210 10.61 -9.78 -0.76
C HIS A 210 10.37 -10.90 -1.76
N PRO A 211 9.89 -12.09 -1.35
CA PRO A 211 9.53 -13.15 -2.29
C PRO A 211 8.64 -12.61 -3.41
N ASN A 212 8.96 -12.96 -4.66
CA ASN A 212 8.21 -12.49 -5.81
C ASN A 212 6.98 -13.39 -6.05
N PRO A 213 5.76 -12.87 -5.86
CA PRO A 213 4.55 -13.68 -6.05
C PRO A 213 4.32 -14.11 -7.50
N VAL A 214 4.89 -13.40 -8.48
CA VAL A 214 4.73 -13.72 -9.92
C VAL A 214 5.26 -15.11 -10.26
N GLU A 215 6.21 -15.62 -9.48
CA GLU A 215 6.78 -16.98 -9.66
C GLU A 215 5.78 -18.08 -9.33
N TYR A 216 4.78 -17.82 -8.48
CA TYR A 216 3.89 -18.85 -7.93
C TYR A 216 2.41 -18.59 -8.24
N ALA A 217 2.00 -17.32 -8.31
CA ALA A 217 0.61 -16.93 -8.54
C ALA A 217 0.22 -17.01 -10.02
N ASP A 218 -1.05 -17.26 -10.24
CA ASP A 218 -1.65 -17.19 -11.58
C ASP A 218 -1.88 -15.75 -12.00
N ILE A 219 -2.30 -14.91 -11.05
CA ILE A 219 -2.57 -13.49 -11.24
C ILE A 219 -2.04 -12.70 -10.03
N VAL A 220 -1.38 -11.58 -10.30
CA VAL A 220 -0.88 -10.67 -9.28
C VAL A 220 -1.45 -9.29 -9.54
N THR A 221 -1.99 -8.66 -8.49
CA THR A 221 -2.44 -7.27 -8.54
C THR A 221 -1.57 -6.39 -7.66
N THR A 222 -1.53 -5.12 -7.97
CA THR A 222 -0.85 -4.13 -7.14
C THR A 222 -1.42 -2.73 -7.31
N THR A 223 -1.19 -1.89 -6.32
CA THR A 223 -1.20 -0.44 -6.49
C THR A 223 0.17 0.03 -6.94
N THR A 224 0.24 1.25 -7.48
CA THR A 224 1.51 1.84 -7.94
C THR A 224 2.09 2.89 -6.98
N HIS A 225 1.36 3.27 -5.92
CA HIS A 225 1.62 4.47 -5.10
C HIS A 225 2.08 4.21 -3.65
N LYS A 226 2.35 2.96 -3.26
CA LYS A 226 2.81 2.62 -1.90
C LYS A 226 4.34 2.46 -1.89
N THR A 227 4.87 1.28 -1.53
CA THR A 227 6.31 1.03 -1.60
C THR A 227 6.91 1.18 -3.00
N LEU A 228 6.11 1.00 -4.06
CA LEU A 228 6.55 1.19 -5.45
C LEU A 228 6.78 2.66 -5.81
N ARG A 229 6.33 3.61 -5.00
CA ARG A 229 6.62 5.05 -5.09
C ARG A 229 6.19 5.70 -6.42
N GLY A 230 5.08 5.27 -6.99
CA GLY A 230 4.53 5.80 -8.24
C GLY A 230 3.24 6.61 -8.03
N PRO A 231 2.55 6.96 -9.12
CA PRO A 231 1.28 7.68 -9.06
C PRO A 231 0.19 6.79 -8.47
N ARG A 232 -0.90 7.38 -7.99
CA ARG A 232 -2.08 6.65 -7.56
C ARG A 232 -2.70 5.91 -8.74
N GLY A 233 -2.76 4.59 -8.66
CA GLY A 233 -3.26 3.72 -9.71
C GLY A 233 -3.14 2.25 -9.31
N GLY A 234 -3.57 1.37 -10.21
CA GLY A 234 -3.45 -0.08 -10.09
C GLY A 234 -2.79 -0.72 -11.32
N MET A 235 -2.44 -1.98 -11.19
CA MET A 235 -1.85 -2.78 -12.25
C MET A 235 -2.15 -4.25 -12.01
N ILE A 236 -2.26 -5.04 -13.08
CA ILE A 236 -2.42 -6.50 -13.03
C ILE A 236 -1.28 -7.14 -13.82
N LEU A 237 -0.67 -8.14 -13.21
CA LEU A 237 0.32 -9.02 -13.83
C LEU A 237 -0.27 -10.43 -13.86
N CYS A 238 -0.07 -11.21 -14.91
CA CYS A 238 -0.56 -12.58 -14.94
C CYS A 238 0.24 -13.45 -15.89
N LYS A 239 -0.01 -14.77 -15.81
CA LYS A 239 0.43 -15.73 -16.80
C LYS A 239 -0.27 -15.47 -18.12
N GLU A 240 0.35 -15.78 -19.25
CA GLU A 240 -0.16 -15.50 -20.60
C GLU A 240 -1.55 -16.11 -20.85
N GLU A 241 -1.84 -17.26 -20.26
CA GLU A 241 -3.15 -17.91 -20.40
C GLU A 241 -4.34 -17.08 -19.89
N TYR A 242 -4.11 -16.17 -18.90
CA TYR A 242 -5.13 -15.26 -18.34
C TYR A 242 -5.18 -13.90 -19.04
N ALA A 243 -4.18 -13.55 -19.84
CA ALA A 243 -4.01 -12.22 -20.43
C ALA A 243 -5.25 -11.70 -21.13
N LYS A 244 -5.81 -12.50 -22.04
CA LYS A 244 -7.00 -12.12 -22.83
C LYS A 244 -8.24 -11.90 -21.94
N ALA A 245 -8.42 -12.71 -20.91
CA ALA A 245 -9.57 -12.59 -20.00
C ALA A 245 -9.42 -11.34 -19.12
N ILE A 246 -8.24 -11.08 -18.62
CA ILE A 246 -7.91 -9.89 -17.81
C ILE A 246 -8.08 -8.61 -18.64
N ASP A 247 -7.51 -8.53 -19.83
CA ASP A 247 -7.63 -7.35 -20.69
C ASP A 247 -9.10 -7.06 -21.05
N LYS A 248 -9.87 -8.10 -21.38
CA LYS A 248 -11.31 -7.96 -21.63
C LYS A 248 -12.09 -7.52 -20.39
N ALA A 249 -11.70 -7.97 -19.21
CA ALA A 249 -12.34 -7.59 -17.96
C ALA A 249 -12.04 -6.13 -17.60
N VAL A 250 -10.84 -5.64 -17.83
CA VAL A 250 -10.49 -4.24 -17.64
C VAL A 250 -11.23 -3.39 -18.65
N PHE A 251 -11.00 -3.61 -19.94
CA PHE A 251 -11.71 -2.92 -21.01
C PHE A 251 -12.25 -3.94 -22.04
N PRO A 252 -13.53 -3.89 -22.35
CA PRO A 252 -14.57 -2.95 -21.93
C PRO A 252 -15.36 -3.39 -20.67
N GLY A 253 -14.85 -4.38 -19.90
CA GLY A 253 -15.62 -5.01 -18.83
C GLY A 253 -16.02 -4.07 -17.70
N ILE A 254 -15.04 -3.43 -17.03
CA ILE A 254 -15.30 -2.57 -15.85
C ILE A 254 -14.84 -1.12 -16.03
N GLN A 255 -14.03 -0.83 -17.03
CA GLN A 255 -13.54 0.51 -17.34
C GLN A 255 -13.83 0.87 -18.79
N GLY A 256 -13.85 2.19 -19.10
CA GLY A 256 -13.85 2.77 -20.43
C GLY A 256 -12.46 3.34 -20.77
N GLY A 257 -12.39 4.63 -21.10
CA GLY A 257 -11.13 5.30 -21.46
C GLY A 257 -10.09 5.24 -20.34
N PRO A 258 -8.88 4.77 -20.63
CA PRO A 258 -7.80 4.75 -19.67
C PRO A 258 -7.29 6.17 -19.36
N LEU A 259 -6.71 6.36 -18.18
CA LEU A 259 -6.12 7.62 -17.75
C LEU A 259 -4.69 7.72 -18.26
N MET A 260 -4.50 8.23 -19.50
CA MET A 260 -3.21 8.18 -20.19
C MET A 260 -2.12 8.99 -19.47
N HIS A 261 -2.47 10.10 -18.82
CA HIS A 261 -1.56 10.88 -17.98
C HIS A 261 -1.09 10.10 -16.74
N VAL A 262 -1.96 9.27 -16.14
CA VAL A 262 -1.58 8.39 -15.02
C VAL A 262 -0.72 7.23 -15.52
N ILE A 263 -1.01 6.66 -16.70
CA ILE A 263 -0.19 5.61 -17.31
C ILE A 263 1.21 6.16 -17.65
N ALA A 264 1.32 7.40 -18.12
CA ALA A 264 2.62 8.05 -18.31
C ALA A 264 3.40 8.16 -16.99
N ALA A 265 2.74 8.58 -15.92
CA ALA A 265 3.35 8.66 -14.60
C ALA A 265 3.74 7.26 -14.06
N LYS A 266 2.95 6.20 -14.34
CA LYS A 266 3.32 4.81 -14.05
C LYS A 266 4.57 4.41 -14.84
N ALA A 267 4.65 4.76 -16.14
CA ALA A 267 5.83 4.47 -16.97
C ALA A 267 7.09 5.11 -16.38
N VAL A 268 7.02 6.37 -15.91
CA VAL A 268 8.12 7.04 -15.23
C VAL A 268 8.52 6.29 -13.96
N ALA A 269 7.58 6.04 -13.06
CA ALA A 269 7.85 5.39 -11.79
C ALA A 269 8.42 3.96 -11.94
N LEU A 270 7.92 3.18 -12.91
CA LEU A 270 8.46 1.86 -13.23
C LEU A 270 9.88 1.97 -13.82
N GLY A 271 10.18 3.05 -14.57
CA GLY A 271 11.51 3.36 -15.03
C GLY A 271 12.47 3.68 -13.88
N GLU A 272 12.03 4.45 -12.90
CA GLU A 272 12.78 4.74 -11.66
C GLU A 272 13.02 3.45 -10.85
N ALA A 273 12.00 2.59 -10.74
CA ALA A 273 12.09 1.32 -10.00
C ALA A 273 13.07 0.31 -10.62
N LEU A 274 13.42 0.46 -11.89
CA LEU A 274 14.44 -0.33 -12.58
C LEU A 274 15.88 0.15 -12.33
N GLN A 275 16.08 1.29 -11.65
CA GLN A 275 17.41 1.85 -11.37
C GLN A 275 17.97 1.32 -10.05
N PRO A 276 19.31 1.25 -9.91
CA PRO A 276 19.96 0.79 -8.68
C PRO A 276 19.54 1.56 -7.41
N GLU A 277 19.31 2.86 -7.54
CA GLU A 277 18.94 3.75 -6.44
C GLU A 277 17.58 3.36 -5.81
N PHE A 278 16.71 2.73 -6.58
CA PHE A 278 15.45 2.22 -6.05
C PHE A 278 15.67 1.02 -5.12
N LYS A 279 16.66 0.17 -5.41
CA LYS A 279 17.03 -0.93 -4.51
C LYS A 279 17.62 -0.40 -3.21
N GLU A 280 18.48 0.62 -3.27
CA GLU A 280 19.03 1.29 -2.08
C GLU A 280 17.91 1.88 -1.21
N TYR A 281 16.92 2.55 -1.83
CA TYR A 281 15.74 3.03 -1.14
C TYR A 281 14.96 1.90 -0.45
N ALA A 282 14.68 0.81 -1.15
CA ALA A 282 13.91 -0.30 -0.60
C ALA A 282 14.65 -1.02 0.55
N GLU A 283 15.97 -1.17 0.44
CA GLU A 283 16.82 -1.67 1.54
C GLU A 283 16.73 -0.78 2.77
N GLN A 284 16.80 0.54 2.56
CA GLN A 284 16.70 1.51 3.65
C GLN A 284 15.31 1.50 4.29
N VAL A 285 14.23 1.29 3.51
CA VAL A 285 12.87 1.14 4.04
C VAL A 285 12.80 -0.01 5.06
N ILE A 286 13.36 -1.17 4.72
CA ILE A 286 13.35 -2.34 5.60
C ILE A 286 14.24 -2.11 6.84
N LYS A 287 15.43 -1.52 6.66
CA LYS A 287 16.33 -1.19 7.79
C LYS A 287 15.63 -0.24 8.77
N ASN A 288 15.04 0.83 8.26
CA ASN A 288 14.29 1.79 9.04
C ASN A 288 13.14 1.12 9.81
N ALA A 289 12.35 0.26 9.15
CA ALA A 289 11.24 -0.44 9.78
C ALA A 289 11.69 -1.38 10.91
N LYS A 290 12.77 -2.12 10.69
CA LYS A 290 13.33 -3.02 11.71
C LYS A 290 13.85 -2.27 12.94
N VAL A 291 14.58 -1.18 12.73
CA VAL A 291 15.07 -0.35 13.83
C VAL A 291 13.92 0.28 14.60
N LEU A 292 12.95 0.88 13.89
CA LEU A 292 11.78 1.49 14.53
C LEU A 292 11.01 0.48 15.38
N ALA A 293 10.73 -0.72 14.84
CA ALA A 293 10.02 -1.77 15.58
C ALA A 293 10.81 -2.24 16.82
N ALA A 294 12.11 -2.45 16.69
CA ALA A 294 12.98 -2.88 17.80
C ALA A 294 13.04 -1.83 18.91
N GLU A 295 13.19 -0.55 18.56
CA GLU A 295 13.26 0.56 19.52
C GLU A 295 11.91 0.78 20.23
N LEU A 296 10.78 0.67 19.51
CA LEU A 296 9.45 0.75 20.12
C LEU A 296 9.25 -0.38 21.14
N MET A 297 9.66 -1.62 20.80
CA MET A 297 9.61 -2.75 21.74
C MET A 297 10.54 -2.55 22.94
N ALA A 298 11.77 -2.05 22.73
CA ALA A 298 12.71 -1.75 23.80
C ALA A 298 12.17 -0.70 24.77
N LYS A 299 11.31 0.19 24.30
CA LYS A 299 10.61 1.20 25.10
C LYS A 299 9.28 0.70 25.71
N GLY A 300 8.98 -0.59 25.58
CA GLY A 300 7.82 -1.23 26.22
C GLY A 300 6.52 -1.19 25.44
N LEU A 301 6.54 -0.76 24.16
CA LEU A 301 5.37 -0.90 23.27
C LEU A 301 5.32 -2.30 22.66
N THR A 302 4.12 -2.79 22.40
CA THR A 302 3.93 -4.12 21.81
C THR A 302 3.78 -4.02 20.30
N ILE A 303 4.62 -4.76 19.56
CA ILE A 303 4.51 -4.89 18.10
C ILE A 303 3.83 -6.21 17.76
N VAL A 304 2.72 -6.17 17.04
CA VAL A 304 2.00 -7.36 16.57
C VAL A 304 2.95 -8.26 15.78
N SER A 305 2.88 -9.56 16.02
CA SER A 305 3.79 -10.59 15.49
C SER A 305 5.26 -10.46 15.92
N GLY A 306 5.57 -9.63 16.93
CA GLY A 306 6.91 -9.48 17.49
C GLY A 306 7.92 -8.77 16.55
N GLY A 307 7.47 -7.97 15.58
CA GLY A 307 8.35 -7.20 14.69
C GLY A 307 7.85 -7.09 13.27
N THR A 308 8.78 -6.76 12.34
CA THR A 308 8.47 -6.64 10.92
C THR A 308 9.59 -7.15 10.02
N ASP A 309 9.21 -7.76 8.91
CA ASP A 309 10.11 -8.16 7.82
C ASP A 309 10.01 -7.21 6.62
N THR A 310 9.06 -6.26 6.66
CA THR A 310 8.71 -5.37 5.55
C THR A 310 8.82 -3.90 5.93
N HIS A 311 8.00 -3.05 5.33
CA HIS A 311 7.91 -1.61 5.56
C HIS A 311 6.87 -1.21 6.62
N VAL A 312 6.00 -2.12 7.01
CA VAL A 312 4.83 -1.87 7.88
C VAL A 312 4.98 -2.59 9.20
N MET A 313 4.52 -1.96 10.26
CA MET A 313 4.33 -2.55 11.59
C MET A 313 3.00 -2.12 12.18
N LEU A 314 2.46 -2.95 13.05
CA LEU A 314 1.24 -2.69 13.78
C LEU A 314 1.56 -2.65 15.27
N VAL A 315 1.34 -1.50 15.88
CA VAL A 315 1.57 -1.26 17.32
C VAL A 315 0.29 -1.51 18.06
N ASP A 316 0.29 -2.47 19.00
CA ASP A 316 -0.77 -2.67 19.97
C ASP A 316 -0.60 -1.66 21.11
N VAL A 317 -1.56 -0.74 21.26
CA VAL A 317 -1.47 0.34 22.25
C VAL A 317 -2.21 0.06 23.55
N ARG A 318 -2.80 -1.13 23.72
CA ARG A 318 -3.57 -1.48 24.94
C ARG A 318 -2.77 -1.37 26.22
N ASN A 319 -1.48 -1.65 26.17
CA ASN A 319 -0.61 -1.56 27.35
C ASN A 319 -0.32 -0.10 27.79
N THR A 320 -0.69 0.89 26.97
CA THR A 320 -0.62 2.32 27.34
C THR A 320 -1.92 2.85 27.92
N GLY A 321 -2.97 2.04 27.92
CA GLY A 321 -4.31 2.47 28.33
C GLY A 321 -5.10 3.24 27.26
N LEU A 322 -4.51 3.42 26.08
CA LEU A 322 -5.13 4.14 24.95
C LEU A 322 -5.89 3.19 24.03
N THR A 323 -6.86 3.74 23.33
CA THR A 323 -7.42 3.17 22.11
C THR A 323 -6.57 3.57 20.90
N GLY A 324 -6.70 2.83 19.78
CA GLY A 324 -6.03 3.20 18.52
C GLY A 324 -6.43 4.59 18.04
N LYS A 325 -7.71 4.98 18.23
CA LYS A 325 -8.22 6.31 17.88
C LYS A 325 -7.57 7.43 18.70
N GLU A 326 -7.39 7.23 20.00
CA GLU A 326 -6.73 8.22 20.85
C GLU A 326 -5.24 8.32 20.52
N ALA A 327 -4.57 7.19 20.30
CA ALA A 327 -3.17 7.16 19.91
C ALA A 327 -2.92 7.86 18.55
N GLU A 328 -3.78 7.60 17.54
CA GLU A 328 -3.74 8.30 16.25
C GLU A 328 -3.83 9.82 16.42
N HIS A 329 -4.77 10.27 17.26
CA HIS A 329 -4.98 11.70 17.51
C HIS A 329 -3.78 12.36 18.22
N LEU A 330 -3.26 11.72 19.28
CA LEU A 330 -2.08 12.23 20.00
C LEU A 330 -0.84 12.35 19.09
N LEU A 331 -0.63 11.38 18.18
CA LEU A 331 0.45 11.43 17.21
C LEU A 331 0.25 12.57 16.20
N ASP A 332 -0.99 12.80 15.71
CA ASP A 332 -1.27 13.88 14.77
C ASP A 332 -1.05 15.27 15.41
N GLU A 333 -1.39 15.44 16.69
CA GLU A 333 -1.16 16.69 17.44
C GLU A 333 0.31 17.10 17.49
N ILE A 334 1.24 16.14 17.52
CA ILE A 334 2.68 16.40 17.52
C ILE A 334 3.32 16.40 16.13
N GLY A 335 2.52 16.24 15.06
CA GLY A 335 3.00 16.26 13.68
C GLY A 335 3.44 14.90 13.14
N ILE A 336 2.99 13.78 13.71
CA ILE A 336 3.16 12.44 13.14
C ILE A 336 1.83 11.96 12.56
N THR A 337 1.77 11.79 11.24
CA THR A 337 0.60 11.26 10.54
C THR A 337 0.64 9.73 10.50
N ALA A 338 -0.33 9.09 11.17
CA ALA A 338 -0.48 7.64 11.24
C ALA A 338 -1.96 7.27 11.07
N ASN A 339 -2.33 6.00 11.12
CA ASN A 339 -3.72 5.60 11.15
C ASN A 339 -3.99 4.54 12.23
N LYS A 340 -5.13 4.68 12.92
CA LYS A 340 -5.63 3.61 13.77
C LYS A 340 -5.90 2.36 12.95
N ASN A 341 -5.72 1.21 13.54
CA ASN A 341 -5.91 -0.09 12.88
C ASN A 341 -6.34 -1.15 13.90
N THR A 342 -7.26 -2.03 13.50
CA THR A 342 -7.55 -3.23 14.29
C THR A 342 -6.31 -4.10 14.40
N ILE A 343 -6.12 -4.71 15.57
CA ILE A 343 -5.13 -5.77 15.78
C ILE A 343 -5.80 -7.14 15.60
N PRO A 344 -5.06 -8.23 15.34
CA PRO A 344 -5.63 -9.57 15.36
C PRO A 344 -6.33 -9.85 16.69
N PHE A 345 -7.55 -10.40 16.63
CA PHE A 345 -8.40 -10.67 17.80
C PHE A 345 -8.74 -9.43 18.64
N ASP A 346 -8.87 -8.28 17.97
CA ASP A 346 -9.15 -7.00 18.63
C ASP A 346 -10.48 -7.04 19.39
N PRO A 347 -10.49 -6.73 20.70
CA PRO A 347 -11.73 -6.63 21.48
C PRO A 347 -12.53 -5.35 21.18
N ALA A 348 -11.90 -4.35 20.56
CA ALA A 348 -12.52 -3.06 20.23
C ALA A 348 -13.23 -3.09 18.87
N SER A 349 -14.20 -2.20 18.70
CA SER A 349 -14.87 -2.04 17.40
C SER A 349 -13.92 -1.45 16.35
N PRO A 350 -14.17 -1.67 15.04
CA PRO A 350 -13.35 -1.10 13.97
C PRO A 350 -13.28 0.44 13.93
N PHE A 351 -14.20 1.12 14.61
CA PHE A 351 -14.22 2.59 14.70
C PHE A 351 -13.31 3.15 15.81
N VAL A 352 -12.95 2.31 16.78
CA VAL A 352 -12.13 2.64 17.96
C VAL A 352 -10.74 2.05 17.79
N THR A 353 -10.66 0.74 17.57
CA THR A 353 -9.46 -0.10 17.42
C THR A 353 -8.54 -0.13 18.66
N SER A 354 -7.61 -1.08 18.67
CA SER A 354 -6.60 -1.20 19.72
C SER A 354 -5.18 -1.02 19.22
N GLY A 355 -5.01 -0.66 17.94
CA GLY A 355 -3.71 -0.49 17.34
C GLY A 355 -3.54 0.75 16.51
N VAL A 356 -2.26 1.06 16.22
CA VAL A 356 -1.82 2.08 15.25
C VAL A 356 -0.91 1.41 14.24
N ARG A 357 -1.18 1.62 12.95
CA ARG A 357 -0.33 1.15 11.85
C ARG A 357 0.69 2.22 11.49
N LEU A 358 1.96 1.82 11.47
CA LEU A 358 3.10 2.67 11.10
C LEU A 358 3.86 2.06 9.93
N GLY A 359 4.47 2.92 9.11
CA GLY A 359 5.32 2.52 8.00
C GLY A 359 6.44 3.51 7.73
N THR A 360 7.44 3.06 7.00
CA THR A 360 8.68 3.81 6.76
C THR A 360 8.92 4.27 5.32
N PRO A 361 8.08 4.00 4.31
CA PRO A 361 8.37 4.37 2.93
C PRO A 361 8.53 5.87 2.72
N ALA A 362 7.58 6.69 3.17
CA ALA A 362 7.62 8.15 3.01
C ALA A 362 8.78 8.79 3.78
N LEU A 363 9.05 8.34 5.01
CA LEU A 363 10.20 8.78 5.80
C LEU A 363 11.52 8.47 5.08
N THR A 364 11.65 7.27 4.52
CA THR A 364 12.85 6.86 3.78
C THR A 364 13.04 7.66 2.50
N THR A 365 11.96 7.91 1.74
CA THR A 365 12.01 8.77 0.55
C THR A 365 12.42 10.20 0.91
N ARG A 366 12.02 10.69 2.09
CA ARG A 366 12.40 11.99 2.62
C ARG A 366 13.89 12.06 3.01
N GLY A 367 14.54 10.92 3.25
CA GLY A 367 15.98 10.83 3.55
C GLY A 367 16.32 10.37 4.96
N LEU A 368 15.33 10.05 5.79
CA LEU A 368 15.56 9.58 7.17
C LEU A 368 16.18 8.19 7.17
N LYS A 369 17.04 7.94 8.17
CA LYS A 369 17.80 6.70 8.36
C LYS A 369 17.64 6.14 9.78
N GLU A 370 18.40 5.10 10.09
CA GLU A 370 18.27 4.31 11.32
C GLU A 370 18.33 5.15 12.61
N ASP A 371 19.23 6.13 12.70
CA ASP A 371 19.33 6.97 13.90
C ASP A 371 18.11 7.89 14.07
N ASP A 372 17.53 8.37 12.95
CA ASP A 372 16.29 9.12 12.99
C ASP A 372 15.12 8.23 13.43
N MET A 373 15.15 6.91 13.13
CA MET A 373 14.14 5.95 13.61
C MET A 373 14.19 5.73 15.11
N LYS A 374 15.37 5.75 15.73
CA LYS A 374 15.52 5.72 17.19
C LYS A 374 14.90 6.95 17.83
N GLU A 375 15.14 8.12 17.25
CA GLU A 375 14.56 9.40 17.68
C GLU A 375 13.03 9.37 17.57
N ILE A 376 12.49 8.91 16.43
CA ILE A 376 11.04 8.78 16.20
C ILE A 376 10.42 7.78 17.19
N ALA A 377 11.08 6.65 17.45
CA ALA A 377 10.62 5.68 18.44
C ALA A 377 10.52 6.27 19.85
N ASP A 378 11.50 7.11 20.23
CA ASP A 378 11.50 7.80 21.51
C ASP A 378 10.36 8.81 21.60
N ILE A 379 10.15 9.60 20.56
CA ILE A 379 9.02 10.54 20.46
C ILE A 379 7.69 9.81 20.62
N ILE A 380 7.46 8.75 19.83
CA ILE A 380 6.21 7.98 19.86
C ILE A 380 5.97 7.36 21.23
N ALA A 381 6.98 6.69 21.80
CA ALA A 381 6.86 6.06 23.10
C ALA A 381 6.59 7.09 24.21
N THR A 382 7.28 8.24 24.18
CA THR A 382 7.06 9.32 25.14
C THR A 382 5.61 9.82 25.11
N VAL A 383 5.05 10.03 23.93
CA VAL A 383 3.68 10.54 23.79
C VAL A 383 2.65 9.50 24.17
N LEU A 384 2.76 8.26 23.69
CA LEU A 384 1.77 7.22 23.94
C LEU A 384 1.78 6.70 25.39
N GLN A 385 2.91 6.79 26.08
CA GLN A 385 3.02 6.38 27.50
C GLN A 385 2.73 7.51 28.49
N ASN A 386 2.50 8.74 28.02
CA ASN A 386 2.13 9.88 28.85
C ASN A 386 0.88 10.59 28.27
N PRO A 387 -0.25 9.88 28.16
CA PRO A 387 -1.45 10.41 27.50
C PRO A 387 -2.10 11.59 28.26
N GLU A 388 -1.80 11.75 29.56
CA GLU A 388 -2.28 12.85 30.39
C GLU A 388 -1.59 14.18 30.06
N ASP A 389 -0.36 14.12 29.51
CA ASP A 389 0.40 15.29 29.07
C ASP A 389 0.00 15.68 27.63
N THR A 390 -1.29 15.98 27.44
CA THR A 390 -1.83 16.36 26.13
C THR A 390 -1.65 17.85 25.86
N ALA A 391 -1.66 18.25 24.60
CA ALA A 391 -1.60 19.67 24.19
C ALA A 391 -2.73 20.55 24.79
N LYS A 392 -3.77 19.93 25.36
CA LYS A 392 -4.86 20.61 26.05
C LYS A 392 -4.50 21.11 27.47
N HIS A 393 -3.43 20.62 28.06
CA HIS A 393 -2.95 21.04 29.37
C HIS A 393 -1.84 22.08 29.23
N GLN A 394 -1.91 23.18 30.00
CA GLN A 394 -0.94 24.28 29.94
C GLN A 394 0.52 23.84 30.25
N ASP A 395 0.70 22.70 30.88
CA ASP A 395 2.00 22.13 31.30
C ASP A 395 2.40 20.87 30.46
N ALA A 396 1.88 20.73 29.23
CA ALA A 396 2.15 19.61 28.33
C ALA A 396 3.61 19.57 27.80
N ALA A 397 4.59 19.63 28.70
CA ALA A 397 6.01 19.79 28.35
C ALA A 397 6.55 18.67 27.44
N LYS A 398 6.13 17.40 27.68
CA LYS A 398 6.57 16.25 26.89
C LYS A 398 6.02 16.29 25.46
N HIS A 399 4.74 16.64 25.29
CA HIS A 399 4.12 16.81 23.99
C HIS A 399 4.70 17.99 23.21
N GLN A 400 4.98 19.12 23.90
CA GLN A 400 5.63 20.27 23.27
C GLN A 400 7.06 19.95 22.85
N ASP A 401 7.82 19.20 23.66
CA ASP A 401 9.15 18.72 23.29
C ASP A 401 9.08 17.77 22.08
N ALA A 402 8.18 16.80 22.13
CA ALA A 402 7.96 15.87 21.03
C ALA A 402 7.65 16.60 19.71
N ALA A 403 6.74 17.58 19.73
CA ALA A 403 6.40 18.40 18.55
C ALA A 403 7.61 19.18 18.01
N LYS A 404 8.46 19.77 18.89
CA LYS A 404 9.69 20.46 18.48
C LYS A 404 10.68 19.50 17.82
N ARG A 405 10.82 18.30 18.37
CA ARG A 405 11.71 17.26 17.81
C ARG A 405 11.23 16.78 16.43
N VAL A 406 9.91 16.61 16.25
CA VAL A 406 9.31 16.33 14.93
C VAL A 406 9.60 17.46 13.94
N ALA A 407 9.39 18.73 14.33
CA ALA A 407 9.69 19.87 13.50
C ALA A 407 11.18 19.91 13.08
N ALA A 408 12.09 19.64 14.03
CA ALA A 408 13.52 19.59 13.73
C ALA A 408 13.89 18.50 12.72
N LEU A 409 13.24 17.33 12.78
CA LEU A 409 13.43 16.27 11.78
C LEU A 409 12.88 16.72 10.41
N CYS A 410 11.75 17.42 10.38
CA CYS A 410 11.18 17.95 9.15
C CYS A 410 12.07 19.01 8.50
N GLU A 411 12.70 19.90 9.29
CA GLU A 411 13.65 20.90 8.82
C GLU A 411 14.97 20.26 8.32
N LYS A 412 15.44 19.23 9.00
CA LYS A 412 16.67 18.50 8.61
C LYS A 412 16.51 17.82 7.24
N TYR A 413 15.32 17.38 6.91
CA TYR A 413 15.00 16.66 5.67
C TYR A 413 13.88 17.38 4.89
N PRO A 414 14.16 18.52 4.24
CA PRO A 414 13.13 19.30 3.55
C PRO A 414 12.56 18.56 2.35
N LEU A 415 11.21 18.51 2.29
CA LEU A 415 10.49 17.88 1.20
C LEU A 415 10.28 18.87 0.05
N TYR A 416 10.57 18.46 -1.19
CA TYR A 416 10.41 19.28 -2.40
C TYR A 416 10.99 20.71 -2.25
N PRO A 417 12.27 20.86 -1.98
CA PRO A 417 12.85 22.18 -1.68
C PRO A 417 12.76 23.17 -2.84
N ASN A 418 12.50 22.69 -4.06
CA ASN A 418 12.40 23.49 -5.28
C ASN A 418 10.96 23.74 -5.76
N LEU A 419 9.93 23.29 -5.03
CA LEU A 419 8.52 23.58 -5.36
C LEU A 419 8.02 24.84 -4.68
#